data_d0a1ce08b72b8b3c51ffff8273f1ac18
#
_entry.id   d0a1ce08b72b8b3c51ffff8273f1ac18
#
_cell.length_a   1.000
_cell.length_b   1.000
_cell.length_c   1.000
_cell.angle_alpha   90.00
_cell.angle_beta   90.00
_cell.angle_gamma   90.00
#
_symmetry.space_group_name_H-M   'P 1'
#
loop_
_entity.id
_entity.type
_entity.pdbx_description
1 polymer ?
#
loop_
_entity_poly.entity_id
_entity_poly.type
_entity_poly.pdbx_seq_one_letter_code
_entity_poly.pdbx_strand_id
1 'polypeptide(L)'
;MRNYMEEYQRWLDSPALSNAEWEELNAIRDDKKEIESRFFAPLEFGTAGLRGEMALGCRRMNIHVIRHATQAFAEVIKAEGAGACSRGIAICFDCRVNSERFAHEAASVMAANGIHVRIFDALRPTPELSFAVKHYGTTAGLNITASHNPKEYNGYKVYWSDGAQLPPQHAAAIARNMERLDIFNDIQRMDFDDAVRQGLVEFMGAETDEAFLANVLRQPIDPDVVRRVADRFKIVYTPFHGAGWHLVPEALHRLGMTQVIPVKEQMVLDGTFPTVKSPNPENPEGFYLAIDLAKKVGSDLILGTDPDSDRVGVMVRGADGEYHTITGNQMGVLLLDYIITAHIRKGTLPENADALSTIVTSKMVRRICDVNNIHFEETFTGFKFMAEKLAEYQRDGSYQYLLAFEESYGYMMGDYVRDKDAVTACVMITEMAAYYFEQGMTLAQALDALYEKYGFYGERTLNLVMPGLDGLEKMRALMAQLRREPLQEIAGTKVVRMRDYQDGSVYVMGLGRMDKTPISGSNVLYFELDDGCAFIVRPSGTEPKIKVYILGVGATRPECDERVQRYAQFAETLRG
;
A
#
# COMPACT_ATOMS: atom_id res chain seq x y z
N MET A 1 16.54 24.59 15.15
CA MET A 1 16.93 23.18 15.28
C MET A 1 18.28 23.10 15.97
N ARG A 2 18.47 22.16 16.90
CA ARG A 2 19.80 21.87 17.46
C ARG A 2 20.69 21.30 16.36
N ASN A 3 22.03 21.48 16.52
CA ASN A 3 22.99 20.76 15.68
C ASN A 3 22.87 19.24 15.99
N TYR A 4 23.08 18.38 14.99
CA TYR A 4 22.97 16.93 15.16
C TYR A 4 23.87 16.36 16.28
N MET A 5 25.05 16.95 16.52
CA MET A 5 25.93 16.60 17.63
C MET A 5 25.36 16.99 19.00
N GLU A 6 24.68 18.15 19.09
CA GLU A 6 24.00 18.59 20.32
C GLU A 6 22.80 17.68 20.63
N GLU A 7 22.06 17.27 19.60
CA GLU A 7 20.94 16.35 19.78
C GLU A 7 21.41 14.94 20.17
N TYR A 8 22.49 14.45 19.56
CA TYR A 8 23.13 13.18 19.96
C TYR A 8 23.58 13.20 21.42
N GLN A 9 24.28 14.28 21.87
CA GLN A 9 24.72 14.42 23.25
C GLN A 9 23.53 14.49 24.22
N ARG A 10 22.47 15.21 23.84
CA ARG A 10 21.22 15.25 24.62
C ARG A 10 20.61 13.87 24.83
N TRP A 11 20.64 13.01 23.82
CA TRP A 11 20.16 11.64 23.96
C TRP A 11 21.06 10.85 24.91
N LEU A 12 22.39 10.90 24.77
CA LEU A 12 23.33 10.22 25.66
C LEU A 12 23.18 10.62 27.13
N ASP A 13 22.87 11.91 27.39
CA ASP A 13 22.69 12.46 28.73
C ASP A 13 21.29 12.21 29.30
N SER A 14 20.38 11.62 28.53
CA SER A 14 19.00 11.41 28.96
C SER A 14 18.88 10.27 29.96
N PRO A 15 18.28 10.51 31.15
CA PRO A 15 18.00 9.45 32.10
C PRO A 15 16.88 8.49 31.65
N ALA A 16 16.22 8.78 30.53
CA ALA A 16 15.17 7.95 29.96
C ALA A 16 15.72 6.75 29.20
N LEU A 17 17.01 6.72 28.87
CA LEU A 17 17.66 5.60 28.20
C LEU A 17 17.94 4.45 29.18
N SER A 18 17.65 3.23 28.76
CA SER A 18 18.17 2.03 29.41
C SER A 18 19.68 1.90 29.18
N ASN A 19 20.34 1.06 29.99
CA ASN A 19 21.78 0.80 29.82
C ASN A 19 22.11 0.28 28.40
N ALA A 20 21.29 -0.63 27.85
CA ALA A 20 21.49 -1.16 26.50
C ALA A 20 21.35 -0.08 25.42
N GLU A 21 20.40 0.83 25.57
CA GLU A 21 20.21 1.98 24.66
C GLU A 21 21.37 2.96 24.74
N TRP A 22 21.86 3.21 25.95
CA TRP A 22 23.05 4.05 26.15
C TRP A 22 24.29 3.41 25.50
N GLU A 23 24.49 2.09 25.67
CA GLU A 23 25.59 1.35 25.05
C GLU A 23 25.52 1.42 23.52
N GLU A 24 24.31 1.27 22.91
CA GLU A 24 24.12 1.40 21.47
C GLU A 24 24.55 2.78 20.96
N LEU A 25 24.12 3.85 21.62
CA LEU A 25 24.51 5.22 21.24
C LEU A 25 25.99 5.48 21.48
N ASN A 26 26.54 5.03 22.61
CA ASN A 26 27.95 5.21 22.92
C ASN A 26 28.87 4.47 21.93
N ALA A 27 28.42 3.35 21.35
CA ALA A 27 29.19 2.61 20.35
C ALA A 27 29.46 3.39 19.06
N ILE A 28 28.64 4.36 18.72
CA ILE A 28 28.80 5.20 17.52
C ILE A 28 29.47 6.57 17.80
N ARG A 29 29.95 6.81 19.05
CA ARG A 29 30.48 8.12 19.49
C ARG A 29 31.56 8.70 18.58
N ASP A 30 32.37 7.87 17.95
CA ASP A 30 33.46 8.25 17.08
C ASP A 30 33.08 8.22 15.57
N ASP A 31 31.87 7.76 15.23
CA ASP A 31 31.35 7.74 13.86
C ASP A 31 30.42 8.92 13.57
N LYS A 32 31.03 10.05 13.17
CA LYS A 32 30.30 11.28 12.85
C LYS A 32 29.25 11.11 11.75
N LYS A 33 29.49 10.21 10.78
CA LYS A 33 28.54 10.00 9.68
C LYS A 33 27.29 9.26 10.18
N GLU A 34 27.49 8.27 11.02
CA GLU A 34 26.37 7.55 11.62
C GLU A 34 25.57 8.44 12.59
N ILE A 35 26.26 9.27 13.40
CA ILE A 35 25.61 10.25 14.28
C ILE A 35 24.77 11.22 13.43
N GLU A 36 25.35 11.81 12.38
CA GLU A 36 24.64 12.71 11.48
C GLU A 36 23.42 12.01 10.85
N SER A 37 23.60 10.77 10.36
CA SER A 37 22.54 9.97 9.78
C SER A 37 21.35 9.76 10.72
N ARG A 38 21.61 9.59 12.02
CA ARG A 38 20.59 9.31 13.05
C ARG A 38 19.96 10.59 13.66
N PHE A 39 20.65 11.74 13.61
CA PHE A 39 20.29 12.93 14.38
C PHE A 39 20.15 14.21 13.54
N PHE A 40 20.41 14.17 12.23
CA PHE A 40 20.35 15.36 11.37
C PHE A 40 18.99 16.09 11.43
N ALA A 41 17.90 15.36 11.41
CA ALA A 41 16.53 15.87 11.55
C ALA A 41 15.62 14.74 12.05
N PRO A 42 14.55 15.03 12.82
CA PRO A 42 13.53 14.04 13.17
C PRO A 42 12.88 13.40 11.92
N LEU A 43 12.31 12.19 12.10
CA LEU A 43 11.43 11.61 11.09
C LEU A 43 10.25 12.53 10.84
N GLU A 44 9.95 12.78 9.57
CA GLU A 44 8.79 13.58 9.17
C GLU A 44 7.51 12.78 9.31
N PHE A 45 6.53 13.31 10.02
CA PHE A 45 5.20 12.72 10.14
C PHE A 45 4.33 13.17 8.96
N GLY A 46 3.98 12.23 8.10
CA GLY A 46 3.11 12.45 6.94
C GLY A 46 1.72 11.82 7.09
N THR A 47 0.90 11.92 6.07
CA THR A 47 -0.43 11.27 6.04
C THR A 47 -0.36 9.74 6.10
N ALA A 48 0.79 9.15 5.75
CA ALA A 48 1.08 7.72 5.92
C ALA A 48 1.75 7.40 7.29
N GLY A 49 1.86 8.38 8.20
CA GLY A 49 2.52 8.25 9.48
C GLY A 49 4.04 8.36 9.41
N LEU A 50 4.76 7.50 10.15
CA LEU A 50 6.22 7.44 10.17
C LEU A 50 6.73 6.13 9.56
N ARG A 51 7.91 6.16 8.95
CA ARG A 51 8.64 4.98 8.49
C ARG A 51 10.14 5.24 8.53
N GLY A 52 10.91 4.29 9.04
CA GLY A 52 12.36 4.41 9.08
C GLY A 52 13.05 3.12 9.49
N GLU A 53 14.36 3.12 9.38
CA GLU A 53 15.21 2.05 9.89
C GLU A 53 15.16 2.00 11.43
N MET A 54 15.20 0.81 11.99
CA MET A 54 15.22 0.60 13.44
C MET A 54 16.61 0.84 14.02
N ALA A 55 16.76 1.89 14.80
CA ALA A 55 17.92 2.21 15.61
C ALA A 55 17.57 3.35 16.58
N LEU A 56 18.44 3.66 17.53
CA LEU A 56 18.28 4.88 18.35
C LEU A 56 18.65 6.13 17.57
N GLY A 57 17.96 7.22 17.89
CA GLY A 57 18.08 8.54 17.28
C GLY A 57 16.74 9.09 16.80
N CYS A 58 16.63 10.41 16.68
CA CYS A 58 15.38 11.07 16.31
C CYS A 58 14.96 10.81 14.85
N ARG A 59 15.88 10.38 14.00
CA ARG A 59 15.64 10.02 12.59
C ARG A 59 15.50 8.51 12.37
N ARG A 60 15.26 7.73 13.41
CA ARG A 60 15.13 6.27 13.38
C ARG A 60 13.84 5.82 14.06
N MET A 61 13.37 4.63 13.72
CA MET A 61 12.26 4.00 14.43
C MET A 61 12.76 3.34 15.70
N ASN A 62 12.29 3.81 16.84
CA ASN A 62 12.62 3.29 18.16
C ASN A 62 11.49 3.64 19.15
N ILE A 63 11.60 3.09 20.35
CA ILE A 63 10.57 3.22 21.38
C ILE A 63 10.29 4.69 21.77
N HIS A 64 11.32 5.56 21.79
CA HIS A 64 11.16 6.98 22.14
C HIS A 64 10.40 7.73 21.05
N VAL A 65 10.71 7.47 19.78
CA VAL A 65 9.99 8.05 18.63
C VAL A 65 8.54 7.55 18.59
N ILE A 66 8.27 6.27 18.87
CA ILE A 66 6.90 5.72 18.98
C ILE A 66 6.13 6.45 20.08
N ARG A 67 6.68 6.56 21.29
CA ARG A 67 6.05 7.28 22.41
C ARG A 67 5.76 8.73 22.06
N HIS A 68 6.72 9.41 21.45
CA HIS A 68 6.61 10.81 21.05
C HIS A 68 5.50 11.02 20.01
N ALA A 69 5.49 10.23 18.94
CA ALA A 69 4.44 10.29 17.94
C ALA A 69 3.06 9.95 18.53
N THR A 70 3.01 8.98 19.45
CA THR A 70 1.76 8.58 20.09
C THR A 70 1.24 9.67 21.04
N GLN A 71 2.10 10.34 21.81
CA GLN A 71 1.70 11.48 22.64
C GLN A 71 1.15 12.63 21.78
N ALA A 72 1.84 12.94 20.67
CA ALA A 72 1.38 13.96 19.72
C ALA A 72 0.03 13.60 19.09
N PHE A 73 -0.19 12.31 18.79
CA PHE A 73 -1.46 11.81 18.27
C PHE A 73 -2.57 11.82 19.34
N ALA A 74 -2.25 11.45 20.58
CA ALA A 74 -3.18 11.51 21.69
C ALA A 74 -3.74 12.94 21.90
N GLU A 75 -2.91 13.96 21.76
CA GLU A 75 -3.37 15.35 21.83
C GLU A 75 -4.36 15.72 20.71
N VAL A 76 -4.18 15.17 19.51
CA VAL A 76 -5.14 15.39 18.42
C VAL A 76 -6.48 14.72 18.73
N ILE A 77 -6.48 13.49 19.23
CA ILE A 77 -7.72 12.80 19.64
C ILE A 77 -8.42 13.54 20.79
N LYS A 78 -7.67 14.02 21.79
CA LYS A 78 -8.20 14.81 22.92
C LYS A 78 -8.83 16.13 22.46
N ALA A 79 -8.27 16.76 21.43
CA ALA A 79 -8.83 18.00 20.86
C ALA A 79 -10.22 17.79 20.22
N GLU A 80 -10.56 16.57 19.80
CA GLU A 80 -11.91 16.19 19.31
C GLU A 80 -12.94 16.00 20.47
N GLY A 81 -12.48 16.12 21.72
CA GLY A 81 -13.32 16.08 22.93
C GLY A 81 -13.45 14.72 23.59
N ALA A 82 -14.14 14.71 24.75
CA ALA A 82 -14.26 13.53 25.61
C ALA A 82 -14.93 12.33 24.91
N GLY A 83 -15.89 12.55 24.02
CA GLY A 83 -16.52 11.52 23.23
C GLY A 83 -15.55 10.79 22.32
N ALA A 84 -14.58 11.51 21.74
CA ALA A 84 -13.54 10.92 20.93
C ALA A 84 -12.58 10.05 21.74
N CYS A 85 -12.20 10.49 22.95
CA CYS A 85 -11.37 9.71 23.86
C CYS A 85 -12.09 8.42 24.31
N SER A 86 -13.40 8.49 24.56
CA SER A 86 -14.21 7.34 24.95
C SER A 86 -14.39 6.32 23.82
N ARG A 87 -14.61 6.77 22.57
CA ARG A 87 -14.58 5.86 21.40
C ARG A 87 -13.20 5.26 21.18
N GLY A 88 -12.15 6.00 21.51
CA GLY A 88 -10.79 5.52 21.59
C GLY A 88 -10.14 5.20 20.26
N ILE A 89 -9.18 4.29 20.29
CA ILE A 89 -8.33 3.91 19.16
C ILE A 89 -8.26 2.39 19.02
N ALA A 90 -8.25 1.90 17.77
CA ALA A 90 -7.92 0.51 17.46
C ALA A 90 -6.42 0.40 17.10
N ILE A 91 -5.72 -0.61 17.64
CA ILE A 91 -4.28 -0.81 17.40
C ILE A 91 -4.03 -2.21 16.82
N CYS A 92 -3.24 -2.24 15.76
CA CYS A 92 -2.79 -3.44 15.07
C CYS A 92 -1.26 -3.43 14.92
N PHE A 93 -0.68 -4.57 14.63
CA PHE A 93 0.75 -4.72 14.36
C PHE A 93 1.02 -5.93 13.46
N ASP A 94 2.15 -5.90 12.74
CA ASP A 94 2.64 -7.00 11.91
C ASP A 94 3.69 -7.88 12.64
N CYS A 95 4.31 -8.81 11.88
CA CYS A 95 5.30 -9.74 12.42
C CYS A 95 6.69 -9.14 12.66
N ARG A 96 6.95 -7.87 12.28
CA ARG A 96 8.28 -7.27 12.33
C ARG A 96 8.84 -7.22 13.75
N VAL A 97 10.15 -7.28 13.83
CA VAL A 97 10.88 -7.09 15.10
C VAL A 97 10.40 -5.78 15.75
N ASN A 98 10.08 -5.85 17.03
CA ASN A 98 9.53 -4.78 17.86
C ASN A 98 8.09 -4.31 17.53
N SER A 99 7.38 -4.83 16.52
CA SER A 99 6.04 -4.33 16.19
C SER A 99 5.07 -4.49 17.35
N GLU A 100 4.99 -5.65 17.98
CA GLU A 100 4.16 -5.89 19.17
C GLU A 100 4.57 -4.98 20.35
N ARG A 101 5.87 -4.89 20.64
CA ARG A 101 6.39 -4.02 21.71
C ARG A 101 6.02 -2.55 21.47
N PHE A 102 6.16 -2.07 20.24
CA PHE A 102 5.81 -0.70 19.88
C PHE A 102 4.29 -0.44 19.96
N ALA A 103 3.47 -1.45 19.61
CA ALA A 103 2.02 -1.37 19.75
C ALA A 103 1.59 -1.29 21.23
N HIS A 104 2.19 -2.09 22.12
CA HIS A 104 1.96 -2.02 23.56
C HIS A 104 2.40 -0.68 24.16
N GLU A 105 3.53 -0.13 23.73
CA GLU A 105 3.96 1.20 24.19
C GLU A 105 3.01 2.31 23.70
N ALA A 106 2.53 2.22 22.47
CA ALA A 106 1.53 3.16 21.97
C ALA A 106 0.21 3.05 22.78
N ALA A 107 -0.24 1.84 23.09
CA ALA A 107 -1.40 1.60 23.94
C ALA A 107 -1.21 2.21 25.33
N SER A 108 -0.03 2.04 25.93
CA SER A 108 0.33 2.61 27.24
C SER A 108 0.28 4.14 27.27
N VAL A 109 0.73 4.79 26.21
CA VAL A 109 0.66 6.25 26.08
C VAL A 109 -0.77 6.71 25.87
N MET A 110 -1.56 6.06 25.00
CA MET A 110 -2.96 6.41 24.77
C MET A 110 -3.79 6.27 26.05
N ALA A 111 -3.64 5.15 26.76
CA ALA A 111 -4.34 4.89 28.02
C ALA A 111 -4.01 5.94 29.09
N ALA A 112 -2.73 6.31 29.25
CA ALA A 112 -2.30 7.35 30.19
C ALA A 112 -2.88 8.74 29.85
N ASN A 113 -3.23 8.99 28.59
CA ASN A 113 -3.91 10.20 28.14
C ASN A 113 -5.45 10.12 28.26
N GLY A 114 -6.00 9.06 28.87
CA GLY A 114 -7.44 8.87 29.04
C GLY A 114 -8.17 8.48 27.76
N ILE A 115 -7.46 7.91 26.79
CA ILE A 115 -8.03 7.42 25.53
C ILE A 115 -8.21 5.91 25.64
N HIS A 116 -9.42 5.42 25.41
CA HIS A 116 -9.72 4.00 25.40
C HIS A 116 -8.99 3.29 24.24
N VAL A 117 -8.43 2.13 24.49
CA VAL A 117 -7.65 1.37 23.49
C VAL A 117 -8.27 0.01 23.25
N ARG A 118 -8.46 -0.34 21.97
CA ARG A 118 -8.68 -1.71 21.51
C ARG A 118 -7.45 -2.16 20.73
N ILE A 119 -6.77 -3.18 21.21
CA ILE A 119 -5.56 -3.73 20.57
C ILE A 119 -5.78 -5.18 20.19
N PHE A 120 -5.29 -5.60 19.02
CA PHE A 120 -5.34 -7.01 18.66
C PHE A 120 -4.45 -7.86 19.60
N ASP A 121 -4.94 -9.04 19.94
CA ASP A 121 -4.26 -10.01 20.82
C ASP A 121 -3.04 -10.67 20.17
N ALA A 122 -2.95 -10.60 18.84
CA ALA A 122 -1.84 -11.03 18.03
C ALA A 122 -1.79 -10.18 16.75
N LEU A 123 -0.74 -10.35 15.95
CA LEU A 123 -0.62 -9.64 14.67
C LEU A 123 -1.81 -9.94 13.74
N ARG A 124 -2.26 -8.92 13.03
CA ARG A 124 -3.36 -9.00 12.06
C ARG A 124 -3.05 -8.19 10.79
N PRO A 125 -3.76 -8.47 9.67
CA PRO A 125 -3.69 -7.69 8.45
C PRO A 125 -4.08 -6.21 8.62
N THR A 126 -3.42 -5.33 7.86
CA THR A 126 -3.78 -3.90 7.77
C THR A 126 -5.28 -3.68 7.45
N PRO A 127 -5.91 -4.39 6.48
CA PRO A 127 -7.33 -4.22 6.20
C PRO A 127 -8.23 -4.56 7.39
N GLU A 128 -7.84 -5.48 8.24
CA GLU A 128 -8.62 -5.81 9.44
C GLU A 128 -8.60 -4.67 10.46
N LEU A 129 -7.50 -3.90 10.56
CA LEU A 129 -7.51 -2.66 11.34
C LEU A 129 -8.49 -1.64 10.77
N SER A 130 -8.46 -1.41 9.44
CA SER A 130 -9.41 -0.52 8.78
C SER A 130 -10.86 -0.92 9.07
N PHE A 131 -11.14 -2.22 9.01
CA PHE A 131 -12.42 -2.81 9.40
C PHE A 131 -12.74 -2.55 10.88
N ALA A 132 -11.82 -2.84 11.80
CA ALA A 132 -12.01 -2.70 13.24
C ALA A 132 -12.34 -1.25 13.64
N VAL A 133 -11.68 -0.26 13.04
CA VAL A 133 -12.00 1.15 13.26
C VAL A 133 -13.48 1.45 12.96
N LYS A 134 -13.99 0.95 11.84
CA LYS A 134 -15.40 1.12 11.46
C LYS A 134 -16.34 0.27 12.31
N HIS A 135 -15.98 -0.99 12.55
CA HIS A 135 -16.80 -1.96 13.27
C HIS A 135 -17.05 -1.54 14.72
N TYR A 136 -16.01 -1.10 15.42
CA TYR A 136 -16.10 -0.63 16.80
C TYR A 136 -16.43 0.86 16.92
N GLY A 137 -16.43 1.60 15.81
CA GLY A 137 -16.68 3.04 15.78
C GLY A 137 -15.61 3.84 16.53
N THR A 138 -14.34 3.39 16.51
CA THR A 138 -13.25 4.11 17.16
C THR A 138 -12.96 5.44 16.47
N THR A 139 -12.41 6.41 17.19
CA THR A 139 -12.04 7.71 16.64
C THR A 139 -10.87 7.59 15.65
N ALA A 140 -9.98 6.63 15.91
CA ALA A 140 -8.75 6.48 15.16
C ALA A 140 -8.28 5.02 15.11
N GLY A 141 -7.27 4.76 14.28
CA GLY A 141 -6.55 3.51 14.20
C GLY A 141 -5.04 3.70 14.10
N LEU A 142 -4.30 2.72 14.56
CA LEU A 142 -2.85 2.68 14.48
C LEU A 142 -2.38 1.29 14.07
N ASN A 143 -1.52 1.20 13.05
CA ASN A 143 -0.83 -0.04 12.70
C ASN A 143 0.68 0.13 12.79
N ILE A 144 1.34 -0.73 13.55
CA ILE A 144 2.80 -0.79 13.63
C ILE A 144 3.30 -1.75 12.57
N THR A 145 3.73 -1.19 11.45
CA THR A 145 4.20 -1.93 10.27
C THR A 145 4.99 -1.04 9.32
N ALA A 146 5.95 -1.61 8.62
CA ALA A 146 6.59 -0.98 7.46
C ALA A 146 6.19 -1.66 6.14
N SER A 147 5.04 -2.39 6.10
CA SER A 147 4.54 -3.08 4.91
C SER A 147 5.62 -4.01 4.32
N HIS A 148 5.95 -3.84 3.07
CA HIS A 148 6.90 -4.67 2.31
C HIS A 148 8.37 -4.23 2.40
N ASN A 149 8.72 -3.24 3.23
CA ASN A 149 10.12 -2.80 3.38
C ASN A 149 11.01 -3.93 3.95
N PRO A 150 12.34 -3.88 3.73
CA PRO A 150 13.29 -4.80 4.34
C PRO A 150 13.18 -4.88 5.87
N LYS A 151 13.77 -5.92 6.46
CA LYS A 151 13.67 -6.25 7.89
C LYS A 151 14.19 -5.17 8.84
N GLU A 152 15.08 -4.32 8.36
CA GLU A 152 15.67 -3.21 9.12
C GLU A 152 14.66 -2.09 9.41
N TYR A 153 13.53 -2.06 8.71
CA TYR A 153 12.52 -1.01 8.81
C TYR A 153 11.37 -1.40 9.72
N ASN A 154 10.82 -0.37 10.39
CA ASN A 154 9.49 -0.42 10.98
C ASN A 154 8.75 0.89 10.70
N GLY A 155 7.48 0.98 11.08
CA GLY A 155 6.66 2.15 10.80
C GLY A 155 5.47 2.29 11.75
N TYR A 156 4.79 3.42 11.62
CA TYR A 156 3.68 3.86 12.45
C TYR A 156 2.61 4.43 11.51
N LYS A 157 1.71 3.58 11.00
CA LYS A 157 0.62 3.97 10.09
C LYS A 157 -0.60 4.40 10.88
N VAL A 158 -1.20 5.51 10.52
CA VAL A 158 -2.33 6.10 11.24
C VAL A 158 -3.59 6.19 10.39
N TYR A 159 -4.72 5.95 11.04
CA TYR A 159 -6.05 5.89 10.44
C TYR A 159 -7.01 6.78 11.22
N TRP A 160 -8.07 7.23 10.55
CA TRP A 160 -9.12 8.02 11.19
C TRP A 160 -10.44 7.24 11.27
N SER A 161 -11.46 7.86 11.81
CA SER A 161 -12.74 7.23 12.18
C SER A 161 -13.53 6.57 11.04
N ASP A 162 -13.20 6.88 9.80
CA ASP A 162 -13.77 6.22 8.61
C ASP A 162 -13.03 4.95 8.19
N GLY A 163 -11.94 4.61 8.89
CA GLY A 163 -11.07 3.47 8.56
C GLY A 163 -10.06 3.74 7.45
N ALA A 164 -9.99 4.97 6.91
CA ALA A 164 -8.99 5.40 5.94
C ALA A 164 -7.75 5.97 6.62
N GLN A 165 -6.66 6.08 5.85
CA GLN A 165 -5.46 6.77 6.29
C GLN A 165 -5.76 8.22 6.67
N LEU A 166 -4.99 8.74 7.62
CA LEU A 166 -5.21 10.02 8.28
C LEU A 166 -5.37 11.20 7.30
N PRO A 167 -6.43 12.04 7.46
CA PRO A 167 -6.58 13.25 6.67
C PRO A 167 -5.41 14.23 6.85
N PRO A 168 -5.05 15.02 5.82
CA PRO A 168 -3.89 15.91 5.86
C PRO A 168 -3.88 16.90 7.03
N GLN A 169 -5.05 17.42 7.43
CA GLN A 169 -5.16 18.37 8.55
C GLN A 169 -4.78 17.74 9.89
N HIS A 170 -5.15 16.47 10.13
CA HIS A 170 -4.80 15.74 11.35
C HIS A 170 -3.31 15.34 11.33
N ALA A 171 -2.79 14.92 10.18
CA ALA A 171 -1.36 14.64 10.01
C ALA A 171 -0.50 15.87 10.33
N ALA A 172 -0.89 17.04 9.80
CA ALA A 172 -0.23 18.32 10.09
C ALA A 172 -0.36 18.72 11.57
N ALA A 173 -1.46 18.40 12.23
CA ALA A 173 -1.63 18.65 13.66
C ALA A 173 -0.70 17.77 14.50
N ILE A 174 -0.57 16.49 14.18
CA ILE A 174 0.38 15.58 14.84
C ILE A 174 1.82 16.08 14.64
N ALA A 175 2.19 16.43 13.41
CA ALA A 175 3.54 16.95 13.11
C ALA A 175 3.87 18.18 13.96
N ARG A 176 2.95 19.17 14.05
CA ARG A 176 3.12 20.35 14.91
C ARG A 176 3.25 19.99 16.39
N ASN A 177 2.48 19.01 16.87
CA ASN A 177 2.60 18.55 18.26
C ASN A 177 3.96 17.89 18.51
N MET A 178 4.45 17.06 17.56
CA MET A 178 5.80 16.48 17.66
C MET A 178 6.90 17.55 17.70
N GLU A 179 6.78 18.65 16.96
CA GLU A 179 7.75 19.76 17.02
C GLU A 179 7.75 20.47 18.38
N ARG A 180 6.60 20.52 19.05
CA ARG A 180 6.41 21.21 20.34
C ARG A 180 6.80 20.36 21.53
N LEU A 181 6.47 19.07 21.51
CA LEU A 181 6.68 18.15 22.63
C LEU A 181 8.14 17.71 22.74
N ASP A 182 8.64 17.62 23.95
CA ASP A 182 9.93 17.00 24.24
C ASP A 182 9.81 15.48 24.22
N ILE A 183 10.66 14.82 23.43
CA ILE A 183 10.62 13.36 23.20
C ILE A 183 10.83 12.52 24.48
N PHE A 184 11.39 13.08 25.54
CA PHE A 184 11.65 12.39 26.80
C PHE A 184 10.74 12.86 27.94
N ASN A 185 10.49 14.19 28.05
CA ASN A 185 9.92 14.79 29.25
C ASN A 185 8.41 15.00 29.18
N ASP A 186 7.83 15.12 27.97
CA ASP A 186 6.40 15.44 27.79
C ASP A 186 5.52 14.21 27.53
N ILE A 187 6.07 13.01 27.67
CA ILE A 187 5.37 11.75 27.37
C ILE A 187 4.66 11.25 28.62
N GLN A 188 3.35 11.14 28.54
CA GLN A 188 2.53 10.48 29.55
C GLN A 188 2.40 9.01 29.19
N ARG A 189 2.78 8.13 30.09
CA ARG A 189 2.62 6.68 29.93
C ARG A 189 2.29 6.00 31.24
N MET A 190 1.64 4.88 31.14
CA MET A 190 1.40 3.97 32.27
C MET A 190 1.90 2.56 31.91
N ASP A 191 1.95 1.69 32.87
CA ASP A 191 2.25 0.29 32.61
C ASP A 191 1.14 -0.36 31.78
N PHE A 192 1.50 -1.18 30.80
CA PHE A 192 0.54 -1.80 29.88
C PHE A 192 -0.42 -2.76 30.60
N ASP A 193 0.12 -3.61 31.49
CA ASP A 193 -0.68 -4.56 32.25
C ASP A 193 -1.62 -3.85 33.23
N ASP A 194 -1.17 -2.72 33.80
CA ASP A 194 -2.03 -1.86 34.63
C ASP A 194 -3.16 -1.25 33.79
N ALA A 195 -2.89 -0.81 32.58
CA ALA A 195 -3.92 -0.28 31.68
C ALA A 195 -4.97 -1.35 31.32
N VAL A 196 -4.54 -2.58 31.07
CA VAL A 196 -5.43 -3.73 30.85
C VAL A 196 -6.25 -4.03 32.10
N ARG A 197 -5.62 -4.10 33.28
CA ARG A 197 -6.34 -4.35 34.56
C ARG A 197 -7.38 -3.28 34.89
N GLN A 198 -7.15 -2.04 34.48
CA GLN A 198 -8.09 -0.93 34.68
C GLN A 198 -9.18 -0.85 33.59
N GLY A 199 -9.16 -1.72 32.59
CA GLY A 199 -10.11 -1.70 31.48
C GLY A 199 -9.93 -0.52 30.51
N LEU A 200 -8.76 0.12 30.51
CA LEU A 200 -8.41 1.19 29.57
C LEU A 200 -7.89 0.61 28.24
N VAL A 201 -7.39 -0.62 28.28
CA VAL A 201 -6.96 -1.41 27.14
C VAL A 201 -7.75 -2.71 27.10
N GLU A 202 -8.43 -2.96 25.99
CA GLU A 202 -9.18 -4.19 25.69
C GLU A 202 -8.57 -4.90 24.48
N PHE A 203 -8.59 -6.24 24.51
CA PHE A 203 -8.11 -7.03 23.38
C PHE A 203 -9.21 -7.29 22.37
N MET A 204 -8.85 -7.22 21.09
CA MET A 204 -9.61 -7.73 19.94
C MET A 204 -8.96 -9.02 19.47
N GLY A 205 -9.74 -9.98 18.97
CA GLY A 205 -9.23 -11.26 18.50
C GLY A 205 -10.23 -11.99 17.61
N ALA A 206 -10.45 -13.27 17.88
CA ALA A 206 -11.24 -14.17 17.04
C ALA A 206 -12.64 -13.64 16.68
N GLU A 207 -13.31 -12.88 17.55
CA GLU A 207 -14.62 -12.29 17.23
C GLU A 207 -14.50 -11.24 16.12
N THR A 208 -13.42 -10.45 16.12
CA THR A 208 -13.14 -9.48 15.06
C THR A 208 -12.78 -10.20 13.77
N ASP A 209 -11.95 -11.26 13.84
CA ASP A 209 -11.59 -12.11 12.71
C ASP A 209 -12.85 -12.66 12.03
N GLU A 210 -13.80 -13.20 12.79
CA GLU A 210 -15.07 -13.74 12.28
C GLU A 210 -15.93 -12.66 11.60
N ALA A 211 -16.05 -11.49 12.23
CA ALA A 211 -16.81 -10.38 11.66
C ALA A 211 -16.16 -9.84 10.37
N PHE A 212 -14.83 -9.77 10.32
CA PHE A 212 -14.08 -9.39 9.12
C PHE A 212 -14.25 -10.42 8.00
N LEU A 213 -14.00 -11.71 8.27
CA LEU A 213 -14.17 -12.80 7.31
C LEU A 213 -15.60 -12.89 6.76
N ALA A 214 -16.60 -12.63 7.58
CA ALA A 214 -18.00 -12.58 7.13
C ALA A 214 -18.21 -11.49 6.05
N ASN A 215 -17.50 -10.36 6.10
CA ASN A 215 -17.55 -9.32 5.08
C ASN A 215 -16.72 -9.70 3.85
N VAL A 216 -15.52 -10.27 4.02
CA VAL A 216 -14.69 -10.81 2.94
C VAL A 216 -15.48 -11.79 2.08
N LEU A 217 -16.18 -12.73 2.72
CA LEU A 217 -16.95 -13.80 2.03
C LEU A 217 -18.28 -13.33 1.41
N ARG A 218 -18.65 -12.06 1.56
CA ARG A 218 -19.76 -11.44 0.81
C ARG A 218 -19.32 -10.89 -0.54
N GLN A 219 -18.01 -10.74 -0.78
CA GLN A 219 -17.50 -10.12 -2.00
C GLN A 219 -17.54 -11.05 -3.23
N PRO A 220 -17.36 -12.39 -3.11
CA PRO A 220 -17.50 -13.31 -4.24
C PRO A 220 -18.86 -13.16 -4.93
N ILE A 221 -18.84 -13.15 -6.27
CA ILE A 221 -20.04 -12.96 -7.11
C ILE A 221 -20.62 -14.32 -7.52
N ASP A 222 -19.74 -15.31 -7.76
CA ASP A 222 -20.12 -16.68 -8.13
C ASP A 222 -19.28 -17.71 -7.35
N PRO A 223 -19.41 -17.79 -6.01
CA PRO A 223 -18.58 -18.67 -5.19
C PRO A 223 -18.78 -20.16 -5.53
N ASP A 224 -19.85 -20.54 -6.21
CA ASP A 224 -20.09 -21.93 -6.61
C ASP A 224 -19.09 -22.42 -7.65
N VAL A 225 -18.52 -21.54 -8.47
CA VAL A 225 -17.46 -21.92 -9.43
C VAL A 225 -16.23 -22.48 -8.71
N VAL A 226 -15.90 -21.93 -7.55
CA VAL A 226 -14.77 -22.42 -6.72
C VAL A 226 -15.04 -23.83 -6.25
N ARG A 227 -16.24 -24.12 -5.74
CA ARG A 227 -16.64 -25.44 -5.26
C ARG A 227 -16.62 -26.51 -6.36
N ARG A 228 -16.99 -26.13 -7.60
CA ARG A 228 -17.00 -27.04 -8.75
C ARG A 228 -15.61 -27.51 -9.20
N VAL A 229 -14.54 -26.75 -8.86
CA VAL A 229 -13.15 -27.07 -9.24
C VAL A 229 -12.25 -27.39 -8.04
N ALA A 230 -12.77 -27.33 -6.83
CA ALA A 230 -12.02 -27.37 -5.57
C ALA A 230 -11.13 -28.61 -5.38
N ASP A 231 -11.49 -29.74 -5.99
CA ASP A 231 -10.74 -31.00 -5.95
C ASP A 231 -9.57 -31.06 -6.94
N ARG A 232 -9.57 -30.21 -7.97
CA ARG A 232 -8.64 -30.22 -9.10
C ARG A 232 -7.77 -28.98 -9.18
N PHE A 233 -8.32 -27.81 -8.83
CA PHE A 233 -7.63 -26.52 -8.85
C PHE A 233 -6.74 -26.38 -7.60
N LYS A 234 -5.44 -26.14 -7.79
CA LYS A 234 -4.47 -26.09 -6.72
C LYS A 234 -3.87 -24.70 -6.59
N ILE A 235 -3.80 -24.20 -5.36
CA ILE A 235 -3.21 -22.92 -5.01
C ILE A 235 -2.04 -23.15 -4.07
N VAL A 236 -0.87 -22.61 -4.40
CA VAL A 236 0.23 -22.45 -3.45
C VAL A 236 0.15 -21.06 -2.83
N TYR A 237 0.23 -20.97 -1.51
CA TYR A 237 0.14 -19.70 -0.78
C TYR A 237 1.35 -19.44 0.10
N THR A 238 1.82 -18.19 0.10
CA THR A 238 2.84 -17.69 1.02
C THR A 238 2.47 -16.34 1.59
N PRO A 239 2.52 -16.13 2.92
CA PRO A 239 2.40 -14.83 3.58
C PRO A 239 3.72 -14.09 3.72
N PHE A 240 4.84 -14.58 3.17
CA PHE A 240 6.19 -14.05 3.41
C PHE A 240 6.46 -13.76 4.89
N HIS A 241 6.16 -14.73 5.77
CA HIS A 241 6.25 -14.64 7.24
C HIS A 241 5.27 -13.66 7.91
N GLY A 242 4.33 -13.07 7.16
CA GLY A 242 3.49 -11.96 7.57
C GLY A 242 2.08 -12.32 8.07
N ALA A 243 1.28 -11.29 8.29
CA ALA A 243 -0.02 -11.32 8.94
C ALA A 243 -1.12 -12.08 8.18
N GLY A 244 -0.94 -12.32 6.87
CA GLY A 244 -1.87 -13.10 6.07
C GLY A 244 -1.88 -14.60 6.38
N TRP A 245 -0.95 -15.10 7.20
CA TRP A 245 -0.72 -16.53 7.46
C TRP A 245 -1.96 -17.30 7.91
N HIS A 246 -2.87 -16.68 8.62
CA HIS A 246 -4.07 -17.29 9.17
C HIS A 246 -5.33 -16.96 8.35
N LEU A 247 -5.61 -15.67 8.16
CA LEU A 247 -6.89 -15.24 7.57
C LEU A 247 -7.02 -15.54 6.08
N VAL A 248 -5.92 -15.53 5.30
CA VAL A 248 -5.99 -15.85 3.87
C VAL A 248 -6.32 -17.33 3.64
N PRO A 249 -5.59 -18.31 4.23
CA PRO A 249 -5.98 -19.72 4.10
C PRO A 249 -7.39 -20.01 4.60
N GLU A 250 -7.80 -19.40 5.72
CA GLU A 250 -9.12 -19.57 6.29
C GLU A 250 -10.23 -19.03 5.36
N ALA A 251 -10.03 -17.83 4.79
CA ALA A 251 -10.95 -17.24 3.83
C ALA A 251 -11.10 -18.12 2.58
N LEU A 252 -10.00 -18.64 2.03
CA LEU A 252 -10.01 -19.52 0.87
C LEU A 252 -10.69 -20.87 1.18
N HIS A 253 -10.46 -21.42 2.37
CA HIS A 253 -11.12 -22.64 2.82
C HIS A 253 -12.65 -22.43 2.95
N ARG A 254 -13.08 -21.34 3.58
CA ARG A 254 -14.51 -21.01 3.72
C ARG A 254 -15.17 -20.69 2.38
N LEU A 255 -14.43 -20.16 1.41
CA LEU A 255 -14.90 -19.99 0.03
C LEU A 255 -15.22 -21.33 -0.63
N GLY A 256 -14.58 -22.41 -0.17
CA GLY A 256 -14.75 -23.77 -0.66
C GLY A 256 -13.53 -24.40 -1.30
N MET A 257 -12.37 -23.72 -1.26
CA MET A 257 -11.10 -24.29 -1.74
C MET A 257 -10.61 -25.40 -0.81
N THR A 258 -10.33 -26.58 -1.37
CA THR A 258 -9.78 -27.74 -0.64
C THR A 258 -8.29 -27.96 -0.88
N GLN A 259 -7.74 -27.39 -1.95
CA GLN A 259 -6.35 -27.57 -2.37
C GLN A 259 -5.53 -26.28 -2.21
N VAL A 260 -5.51 -25.70 -1.00
CA VAL A 260 -4.62 -24.60 -0.62
C VAL A 260 -3.38 -25.19 0.04
N ILE A 261 -2.22 -25.02 -0.58
CA ILE A 261 -0.96 -25.64 -0.18
C ILE A 261 -0.01 -24.54 0.31
N PRO A 262 0.21 -24.41 1.63
CA PRO A 262 1.05 -23.36 2.17
C PRO A 262 2.54 -23.67 2.01
N VAL A 263 3.34 -22.63 1.77
CA VAL A 263 4.81 -22.69 1.84
C VAL A 263 5.19 -22.72 3.33
N LYS A 264 5.43 -23.90 3.86
CA LYS A 264 5.59 -24.13 5.32
C LYS A 264 6.67 -23.27 5.94
N GLU A 265 7.78 -23.09 5.27
CA GLU A 265 8.92 -22.30 5.72
C GLU A 265 8.55 -20.82 5.89
N GLN A 266 7.63 -20.31 5.06
CA GLN A 266 7.18 -18.92 5.07
C GLN A 266 5.88 -18.70 5.85
N MET A 267 5.25 -19.77 6.34
CA MET A 267 4.13 -19.69 7.29
C MET A 267 4.59 -19.43 8.73
N VAL A 268 5.89 -19.52 8.99
CA VAL A 268 6.47 -19.18 10.30
C VAL A 268 6.54 -17.66 10.42
N LEU A 269 5.90 -17.11 11.43
CA LEU A 269 5.93 -15.67 11.74
C LEU A 269 7.33 -15.27 12.20
N ASP A 270 8.04 -14.48 11.40
CA ASP A 270 9.40 -14.07 11.69
C ASP A 270 9.72 -12.71 11.04
N GLY A 271 9.85 -11.67 11.87
CA GLY A 271 10.18 -10.32 11.44
C GLY A 271 11.59 -10.14 10.89
N THR A 272 12.43 -11.17 10.92
CA THR A 272 13.75 -11.16 10.26
C THR A 272 13.69 -11.61 8.81
N PHE A 273 12.54 -12.10 8.34
CA PHE A 273 12.29 -12.56 6.97
C PHE A 273 13.38 -13.49 6.42
N PRO A 274 13.68 -14.63 7.10
CA PRO A 274 14.90 -15.42 6.83
C PRO A 274 14.96 -16.02 5.42
N THR A 275 13.82 -16.14 4.74
CA THR A 275 13.73 -16.71 3.38
C THR A 275 13.61 -15.68 2.27
N VAL A 276 13.44 -14.39 2.58
CA VAL A 276 13.27 -13.33 1.58
C VAL A 276 14.08 -12.10 1.96
N LYS A 277 14.79 -11.50 1.01
CA LYS A 277 15.52 -10.24 1.24
C LYS A 277 14.59 -9.04 1.40
N SER A 278 13.51 -9.04 0.63
CA SER A 278 12.45 -8.05 0.69
C SER A 278 11.11 -8.78 0.56
N PRO A 279 10.24 -8.70 1.56
CA PRO A 279 8.94 -9.38 1.55
C PRO A 279 7.90 -8.59 0.71
N ASN A 280 8.30 -8.19 -0.48
CA ASN A 280 7.48 -7.43 -1.41
C ASN A 280 6.98 -8.35 -2.54
N PRO A 281 5.66 -8.55 -2.69
CA PRO A 281 5.09 -9.41 -3.71
C PRO A 281 5.28 -8.88 -5.15
N GLU A 282 5.76 -7.65 -5.32
CA GLU A 282 6.23 -7.14 -6.63
C GLU A 282 7.55 -7.80 -7.07
N ASN A 283 8.33 -8.38 -6.13
CA ASN A 283 9.63 -8.97 -6.40
C ASN A 283 9.51 -10.48 -6.63
N PRO A 284 9.65 -10.98 -7.87
CA PRO A 284 9.54 -12.41 -8.17
C PRO A 284 10.53 -13.29 -7.39
N GLU A 285 11.68 -12.73 -7.01
CA GLU A 285 12.73 -13.43 -6.24
C GLU A 285 12.21 -13.99 -4.90
N GLY A 286 11.23 -13.35 -4.26
CA GLY A 286 10.64 -13.83 -3.00
C GLY A 286 9.85 -15.12 -3.14
N PHE A 287 9.38 -15.42 -4.36
CA PHE A 287 8.52 -16.58 -4.64
C PHE A 287 9.28 -17.89 -4.89
N TYR A 288 10.61 -17.94 -4.81
CA TYR A 288 11.38 -19.13 -5.21
C TYR A 288 10.90 -20.43 -4.51
N LEU A 289 10.61 -20.39 -3.19
CA LEU A 289 10.08 -21.55 -2.46
C LEU A 289 8.66 -21.92 -2.91
N ALA A 290 7.84 -20.91 -3.18
CA ALA A 290 6.49 -21.13 -3.68
C ALA A 290 6.50 -21.72 -5.09
N ILE A 291 7.41 -21.27 -5.97
CA ILE A 291 7.60 -21.81 -7.32
C ILE A 291 8.09 -23.26 -7.24
N ASP A 292 9.07 -23.57 -6.41
CA ASP A 292 9.58 -24.93 -6.21
C ASP A 292 8.49 -25.87 -5.71
N LEU A 293 7.68 -25.41 -4.75
CA LEU A 293 6.54 -26.17 -4.24
C LEU A 293 5.46 -26.35 -5.33
N ALA A 294 5.12 -25.29 -6.05
CA ALA A 294 4.13 -25.30 -7.11
C ALA A 294 4.49 -26.27 -8.24
N LYS A 295 5.76 -26.34 -8.65
CA LYS A 295 6.27 -27.32 -9.60
C LYS A 295 6.12 -28.75 -9.10
N LYS A 296 6.38 -29.02 -7.82
CA LYS A 296 6.25 -30.35 -7.20
C LYS A 296 4.83 -30.84 -7.12
N VAL A 297 3.88 -29.95 -6.80
CA VAL A 297 2.48 -30.33 -6.60
C VAL A 297 1.61 -30.13 -7.85
N GLY A 298 2.15 -29.51 -8.90
CA GLY A 298 1.41 -29.13 -10.10
C GLY A 298 0.34 -28.08 -9.81
N SER A 299 0.72 -26.97 -9.18
CA SER A 299 -0.21 -25.89 -8.82
C SER A 299 -0.62 -25.08 -10.04
N ASP A 300 -1.85 -24.56 -10.04
CA ASP A 300 -2.41 -23.72 -11.10
C ASP A 300 -2.17 -22.23 -10.81
N LEU A 301 -2.06 -21.88 -9.52
CA LEU A 301 -1.96 -20.51 -9.04
C LEU A 301 -1.01 -20.42 -7.84
N ILE A 302 -0.21 -19.36 -7.78
CA ILE A 302 0.56 -18.97 -6.60
C ILE A 302 0.06 -17.61 -6.13
N LEU A 303 -0.24 -17.49 -4.84
CA LEU A 303 -0.59 -16.24 -4.17
C LEU A 303 0.46 -15.93 -3.10
N GLY A 304 0.92 -14.68 -3.04
CA GLY A 304 1.85 -14.22 -2.01
C GLY A 304 1.45 -12.85 -1.46
N THR A 305 1.28 -12.73 -0.13
CA THR A 305 0.92 -11.48 0.52
C THR A 305 2.12 -10.87 1.25
N ASP A 306 2.19 -9.53 1.30
CA ASP A 306 3.22 -8.83 2.06
C ASP A 306 2.99 -8.93 3.59
N PRO A 307 3.95 -8.49 4.42
CA PRO A 307 3.90 -8.71 5.88
C PRO A 307 2.66 -8.18 6.59
N ASP A 308 2.07 -7.08 6.15
CA ASP A 308 0.85 -6.53 6.70
C ASP A 308 -0.40 -6.86 5.86
N SER A 309 -0.23 -7.74 4.86
CA SER A 309 -1.30 -8.34 4.06
C SER A 309 -2.26 -7.32 3.42
N ASP A 310 -1.70 -6.19 2.97
CA ASP A 310 -2.44 -5.19 2.21
C ASP A 310 -2.20 -5.33 0.68
N ARG A 311 -1.19 -6.13 0.25
CA ARG A 311 -0.87 -6.42 -1.15
C ARG A 311 -0.80 -7.91 -1.41
N VAL A 312 -1.14 -8.30 -2.65
CA VAL A 312 -1.02 -9.68 -3.12
C VAL A 312 -0.35 -9.76 -4.49
N GLY A 313 0.72 -10.56 -4.57
CA GLY A 313 1.35 -10.95 -5.83
C GLY A 313 0.83 -12.28 -6.31
N VAL A 314 0.77 -12.43 -7.62
CA VAL A 314 0.20 -13.60 -8.29
C VAL A 314 1.16 -14.13 -9.32
N MET A 315 1.36 -15.44 -9.32
CA MET A 315 2.06 -16.14 -10.39
C MET A 315 1.20 -17.26 -10.96
N VAL A 316 1.29 -17.44 -12.24
CA VAL A 316 0.53 -18.45 -13.00
C VAL A 316 1.46 -19.29 -13.85
N ARG A 317 1.07 -20.53 -14.09
CA ARG A 317 1.83 -21.43 -14.94
C ARG A 317 1.68 -21.03 -16.40
N GLY A 318 2.80 -20.77 -17.07
CA GLY A 318 2.87 -20.49 -18.51
C GLY A 318 2.81 -21.76 -19.38
N ALA A 319 2.70 -21.57 -20.68
CA ALA A 319 2.75 -22.65 -21.67
C ALA A 319 4.10 -23.38 -21.70
N ASP A 320 5.17 -22.72 -21.26
CA ASP A 320 6.53 -23.25 -21.08
C ASP A 320 6.67 -24.15 -19.83
N GLY A 321 5.63 -24.21 -18.99
CA GLY A 321 5.61 -24.93 -17.71
C GLY A 321 6.24 -24.18 -16.54
N GLU A 322 6.78 -22.98 -16.78
CA GLU A 322 7.33 -22.09 -15.76
C GLU A 322 6.24 -21.20 -15.14
N TYR A 323 6.53 -20.61 -13.99
CA TYR A 323 5.62 -19.68 -13.32
C TYR A 323 6.02 -18.23 -13.62
N HIS A 324 5.06 -17.47 -14.13
CA HIS A 324 5.24 -16.08 -14.53
C HIS A 324 4.39 -15.16 -13.66
N THR A 325 4.94 -14.00 -13.31
CA THR A 325 4.23 -12.98 -12.55
C THR A 325 3.14 -12.33 -13.39
N ILE A 326 1.95 -12.20 -12.83
CA ILE A 326 0.93 -11.25 -13.30
C ILE A 326 1.17 -9.93 -12.55
N THR A 327 1.43 -8.86 -13.28
CA THR A 327 1.69 -7.54 -12.67
C THR A 327 0.44 -6.98 -12.00
N GLY A 328 0.60 -5.99 -11.10
CA GLY A 328 -0.54 -5.32 -10.46
C GLY A 328 -1.52 -4.71 -11.45
N ASN A 329 -1.01 -4.09 -12.52
CA ASN A 329 -1.83 -3.59 -13.62
C ASN A 329 -2.62 -4.71 -14.33
N GLN A 330 -1.94 -5.78 -14.69
CA GLN A 330 -2.56 -6.94 -15.37
C GLN A 330 -3.61 -7.61 -14.48
N MET A 331 -3.32 -7.80 -13.20
CA MET A 331 -4.27 -8.39 -12.26
C MET A 331 -5.48 -7.47 -12.04
N GLY A 332 -5.25 -6.16 -11.93
CA GLY A 332 -6.33 -5.19 -11.77
C GLY A 332 -7.30 -5.18 -12.95
N VAL A 333 -6.81 -5.21 -14.19
CA VAL A 333 -7.68 -5.26 -15.39
C VAL A 333 -8.39 -6.61 -15.55
N LEU A 334 -7.72 -7.72 -15.19
CA LEU A 334 -8.34 -9.05 -15.14
C LEU A 334 -9.50 -9.10 -14.14
N LEU A 335 -9.27 -8.61 -12.91
CA LEU A 335 -10.30 -8.55 -11.88
C LEU A 335 -11.46 -7.64 -12.31
N LEU A 336 -11.17 -6.48 -12.88
CA LEU A 336 -12.21 -5.55 -13.32
C LEU A 336 -13.11 -6.16 -14.38
N ASP A 337 -12.54 -6.75 -15.45
CA ASP A 337 -13.33 -7.40 -16.49
C ASP A 337 -14.13 -8.60 -15.94
N TYR A 338 -13.50 -9.41 -15.07
CA TYR A 338 -14.17 -10.54 -14.43
C TYR A 338 -15.36 -10.07 -13.58
N ILE A 339 -15.17 -9.08 -12.70
CA ILE A 339 -16.22 -8.57 -11.82
C ILE A 339 -17.39 -8.04 -12.63
N ILE A 340 -17.13 -7.20 -13.64
CA ILE A 340 -18.16 -6.67 -14.52
C ILE A 340 -18.94 -7.81 -15.22
N THR A 341 -18.21 -8.74 -15.85
CA THR A 341 -18.85 -9.82 -16.61
C THR A 341 -19.57 -10.81 -15.71
N ALA A 342 -19.07 -11.08 -14.49
CA ALA A 342 -19.74 -11.90 -13.50
C ALA A 342 -21.06 -11.27 -13.03
N HIS A 343 -21.06 -9.98 -12.72
CA HIS A 343 -22.28 -9.24 -12.38
C HIS A 343 -23.29 -9.21 -13.52
N ILE A 344 -22.85 -9.03 -14.77
CA ILE A 344 -23.73 -9.10 -15.96
C ILE A 344 -24.37 -10.49 -16.05
N ARG A 345 -23.59 -11.58 -15.93
CA ARG A 345 -24.12 -12.95 -15.97
C ARG A 345 -25.15 -13.25 -14.88
N LYS A 346 -24.95 -12.67 -13.68
CA LYS A 346 -25.86 -12.83 -12.53
C LYS A 346 -27.02 -11.84 -12.52
N GLY A 347 -27.01 -10.81 -13.38
CA GLY A 347 -28.02 -9.76 -13.41
C GLY A 347 -27.98 -8.85 -12.17
N THR A 348 -26.77 -8.65 -11.61
CA THR A 348 -26.53 -7.89 -10.37
C THR A 348 -25.63 -6.67 -10.56
N LEU A 349 -25.32 -6.30 -11.81
CA LEU A 349 -24.51 -5.12 -12.07
C LEU A 349 -25.28 -3.86 -11.65
N PRO A 350 -24.72 -3.02 -10.76
CA PRO A 350 -25.36 -1.75 -10.42
C PRO A 350 -25.50 -0.82 -11.63
N GLU A 351 -26.61 -0.08 -11.73
CA GLU A 351 -26.82 0.89 -12.81
C GLU A 351 -25.81 2.04 -12.77
N ASN A 352 -25.36 2.41 -11.57
CA ASN A 352 -24.36 3.44 -11.31
C ASN A 352 -23.00 2.84 -10.90
N ALA A 353 -22.61 1.73 -11.54
CA ALA A 353 -21.35 1.08 -11.27
C ALA A 353 -20.15 1.97 -11.60
N ASP A 354 -19.10 1.90 -10.77
CA ASP A 354 -17.86 2.66 -10.90
C ASP A 354 -16.63 1.79 -10.68
N ALA A 355 -15.51 2.17 -11.26
CA ALA A 355 -14.19 1.64 -10.98
C ALA A 355 -13.19 2.76 -10.68
N LEU A 356 -12.29 2.55 -9.73
CA LEU A 356 -11.28 3.54 -9.36
C LEU A 356 -9.87 2.98 -9.61
N SER A 357 -9.01 3.81 -10.17
CA SER A 357 -7.57 3.56 -10.20
C SER A 357 -6.77 4.86 -10.22
N THR A 358 -5.45 4.77 -10.31
CA THR A 358 -4.61 5.97 -10.28
C THR A 358 -4.26 6.46 -11.68
N ILE A 359 -3.85 7.74 -11.78
CA ILE A 359 -3.35 8.36 -13.02
C ILE A 359 -2.11 7.66 -13.61
N VAL A 360 -1.47 6.75 -12.87
CA VAL A 360 -0.29 5.98 -13.32
C VAL A 360 -0.60 4.49 -13.53
N THR A 361 -1.86 4.10 -13.37
CA THR A 361 -2.35 2.73 -13.61
C THR A 361 -2.64 2.53 -15.11
N SER A 362 -2.78 1.28 -15.55
CA SER A 362 -3.02 0.91 -16.95
C SER A 362 -4.17 1.70 -17.61
N LYS A 363 -3.92 2.22 -18.81
CA LYS A 363 -4.95 2.85 -19.64
C LYS A 363 -6.08 1.89 -20.06
N MET A 364 -5.85 0.59 -19.95
CA MET A 364 -6.85 -0.44 -20.26
C MET A 364 -8.07 -0.35 -19.33
N VAL A 365 -7.91 0.16 -18.10
CA VAL A 365 -9.02 0.34 -17.15
C VAL A 365 -10.13 1.20 -17.76
N ARG A 366 -9.76 2.37 -18.28
CA ARG A 366 -10.71 3.27 -18.97
C ARG A 366 -11.39 2.55 -20.14
N ARG A 367 -10.62 1.82 -20.95
CA ARG A 367 -11.17 1.11 -22.12
C ARG A 367 -12.18 0.04 -21.71
N ILE A 368 -11.91 -0.71 -20.62
CA ILE A 368 -12.86 -1.70 -20.07
C ILE A 368 -14.13 -0.99 -19.61
N CYS A 369 -14.01 0.10 -18.86
CA CYS A 369 -15.14 0.85 -18.36
C CYS A 369 -15.99 1.45 -19.50
N ASP A 370 -15.37 2.09 -20.48
CA ASP A 370 -16.06 2.70 -21.64
C ASP A 370 -16.87 1.65 -22.43
N VAL A 371 -16.28 0.47 -22.70
CA VAL A 371 -16.95 -0.60 -23.46
C VAL A 371 -18.14 -1.19 -22.71
N ASN A 372 -18.07 -1.23 -21.37
CA ASN A 372 -19.11 -1.80 -20.52
C ASN A 372 -20.07 -0.74 -19.93
N ASN A 373 -19.93 0.52 -20.30
CA ASN A 373 -20.71 1.66 -19.79
C ASN A 373 -20.64 1.78 -18.25
N ILE A 374 -19.42 1.60 -17.70
CA ILE A 374 -19.10 1.78 -16.29
C ILE A 374 -18.43 3.14 -16.12
N HIS A 375 -18.79 3.87 -15.09
CA HIS A 375 -18.06 5.07 -14.71
C HIS A 375 -16.63 4.74 -14.29
N PHE A 376 -15.69 5.66 -14.55
CA PHE A 376 -14.29 5.47 -14.17
C PHE A 376 -13.71 6.75 -13.56
N GLU A 377 -13.29 6.66 -12.31
CA GLU A 377 -12.64 7.74 -11.56
C GLU A 377 -11.14 7.53 -11.45
N GLU A 378 -10.35 8.52 -11.89
CA GLU A 378 -8.90 8.54 -11.72
C GLU A 378 -8.52 9.37 -10.49
N THR A 379 -7.69 8.79 -9.62
CA THR A 379 -7.15 9.47 -8.43
C THR A 379 -5.63 9.63 -8.50
N PHE A 380 -5.04 10.37 -7.56
CA PHE A 380 -3.61 10.28 -7.31
C PHE A 380 -3.24 8.93 -6.70
N THR A 381 -1.95 8.58 -6.79
CA THR A 381 -1.40 7.39 -6.15
C THR A 381 -1.57 7.49 -4.63
N GLY A 382 -2.12 6.46 -4.04
CA GLY A 382 -2.41 6.32 -2.60
C GLY A 382 -3.89 6.05 -2.33
N PHE A 383 -4.17 4.94 -1.67
CA PHE A 383 -5.55 4.50 -1.37
C PHE A 383 -6.39 5.52 -0.61
N LYS A 384 -5.75 6.45 0.13
CA LYS A 384 -6.47 7.56 0.79
C LYS A 384 -7.33 8.38 -0.17
N PHE A 385 -6.86 8.60 -1.41
CA PHE A 385 -7.62 9.37 -2.41
C PHE A 385 -8.82 8.57 -2.94
N MET A 386 -8.66 7.25 -3.09
CA MET A 386 -9.78 6.36 -3.41
C MET A 386 -10.77 6.31 -2.26
N ALA A 387 -10.30 6.21 -1.00
CA ALA A 387 -11.15 6.23 0.18
C ALA A 387 -11.95 7.54 0.32
N GLU A 388 -11.35 8.69 -0.01
CA GLU A 388 -12.04 9.98 -0.07
C GLU A 388 -13.20 9.95 -1.08
N LYS A 389 -12.99 9.37 -2.28
CA LYS A 389 -14.05 9.20 -3.29
C LYS A 389 -15.15 8.25 -2.82
N LEU A 390 -14.79 7.15 -2.18
CA LEU A 390 -15.79 6.26 -1.60
C LEU A 390 -16.63 6.93 -0.51
N ALA A 391 -16.01 7.78 0.31
CA ALA A 391 -16.75 8.58 1.29
C ALA A 391 -17.71 9.59 0.63
N GLU A 392 -17.35 10.17 -0.51
CA GLU A 392 -18.25 10.99 -1.34
C GLU A 392 -19.44 10.15 -1.83
N TYR A 393 -19.19 9.01 -2.45
CA TYR A 393 -20.23 8.11 -3.00
C TYR A 393 -21.21 7.61 -1.92
N GLN A 394 -20.71 7.30 -0.72
CA GLN A 394 -21.59 6.91 0.39
C GLN A 394 -22.48 8.05 0.89
N ARG A 395 -21.97 9.29 0.81
CA ARG A 395 -22.70 10.47 1.28
C ARG A 395 -23.79 10.92 0.32
N ASP A 396 -23.53 10.87 -1.00
CA ASP A 396 -24.41 11.39 -2.03
C ASP A 396 -25.14 10.33 -2.86
N GLY A 397 -24.75 9.05 -2.72
CA GLY A 397 -25.33 7.93 -3.45
C GLY A 397 -25.03 7.93 -4.96
N SER A 398 -24.01 8.69 -5.40
CA SER A 398 -23.71 8.89 -6.82
C SER A 398 -23.30 7.60 -7.53
N TYR A 399 -22.40 6.81 -6.93
CA TYR A 399 -21.86 5.60 -7.54
C TYR A 399 -21.73 4.44 -6.55
N GLN A 400 -21.74 3.22 -7.10
CA GLN A 400 -21.35 1.98 -6.40
C GLN A 400 -20.09 1.44 -7.04
N TYR A 401 -18.96 1.54 -6.34
CA TYR A 401 -17.72 1.04 -6.88
C TYR A 401 -17.65 -0.49 -6.86
N LEU A 402 -17.07 -1.06 -7.90
CA LEU A 402 -16.85 -2.50 -8.07
C LEU A 402 -15.46 -2.91 -7.61
N LEU A 403 -14.47 -2.10 -7.97
CA LEU A 403 -13.05 -2.35 -7.71
C LEU A 403 -12.30 -1.02 -7.64
N ALA A 404 -11.44 -0.88 -6.63
CA ALA A 404 -10.40 0.13 -6.58
C ALA A 404 -9.04 -0.56 -6.51
N PHE A 405 -8.07 -0.13 -7.34
CA PHE A 405 -6.75 -0.76 -7.33
C PHE A 405 -5.62 0.17 -7.79
N GLU A 406 -4.41 -0.18 -7.38
CA GLU A 406 -3.16 0.46 -7.79
C GLU A 406 -2.25 -0.53 -8.52
N GLU A 407 -1.39 0.00 -9.40
CA GLU A 407 -0.36 -0.76 -10.10
C GLU A 407 0.60 -1.50 -9.15
N SER A 408 0.68 -1.05 -7.90
CA SER A 408 1.54 -1.59 -6.85
C SER A 408 0.92 -2.74 -6.05
N TYR A 409 0.10 -3.58 -6.70
CA TYR A 409 -0.44 -4.84 -6.17
C TYR A 409 -1.45 -4.67 -5.02
N GLY A 410 -2.04 -3.50 -4.87
CA GLY A 410 -3.09 -3.21 -3.90
C GLY A 410 -4.47 -3.17 -4.55
N TYR A 411 -5.44 -3.85 -3.93
CA TYR A 411 -6.82 -3.95 -4.41
C TYR A 411 -7.78 -3.75 -3.25
N MET A 412 -8.95 -3.18 -3.51
CA MET A 412 -10.01 -3.00 -2.53
C MET A 412 -11.36 -3.26 -3.18
N MET A 413 -12.19 -4.04 -2.50
CA MET A 413 -13.56 -4.36 -2.86
C MET A 413 -14.42 -4.35 -1.60
N GLY A 414 -15.72 -4.05 -1.74
CA GLY A 414 -16.62 -3.91 -0.59
C GLY A 414 -16.42 -2.59 0.16
N ASP A 415 -17.38 -2.25 1.01
CA ASP A 415 -17.44 -0.96 1.72
C ASP A 415 -17.03 -1.04 3.20
N TYR A 416 -16.61 -2.22 3.66
CA TYR A 416 -16.27 -2.51 5.06
C TYR A 416 -14.83 -2.08 5.44
N VAL A 417 -13.95 -1.86 4.45
CA VAL A 417 -12.59 -1.33 4.59
C VAL A 417 -12.41 -0.02 3.82
N ARG A 418 -11.32 0.70 4.10
CA ARG A 418 -10.91 1.93 3.42
C ARG A 418 -9.43 1.96 3.06
N ASP A 419 -8.80 0.81 3.03
CA ASP A 419 -7.44 0.59 2.53
C ASP A 419 -7.41 -0.72 1.72
N LYS A 420 -6.28 -1.00 1.09
CA LYS A 420 -6.01 -2.23 0.34
C LYS A 420 -6.28 -3.46 1.20
N ASP A 421 -6.89 -4.46 0.61
CA ASP A 421 -7.24 -5.71 1.28
C ASP A 421 -6.78 -6.92 0.48
N ALA A 422 -5.63 -7.49 0.88
CA ALA A 422 -5.11 -8.69 0.23
C ALA A 422 -5.91 -9.95 0.59
N VAL A 423 -6.64 -9.98 1.71
CA VAL A 423 -7.48 -11.13 2.07
C VAL A 423 -8.63 -11.26 1.08
N THR A 424 -9.37 -10.17 0.86
CA THR A 424 -10.44 -10.14 -0.16
C THR A 424 -9.90 -10.30 -1.57
N ALA A 425 -8.75 -9.68 -1.87
CA ALA A 425 -8.14 -9.84 -3.19
C ALA A 425 -7.78 -11.31 -3.47
N CYS A 426 -7.22 -12.05 -2.51
CA CYS A 426 -6.95 -13.48 -2.65
C CYS A 426 -8.23 -14.29 -2.93
N VAL A 427 -9.33 -13.97 -2.25
CA VAL A 427 -10.64 -14.61 -2.45
C VAL A 427 -11.17 -14.34 -3.87
N MET A 428 -11.16 -13.08 -4.31
CA MET A 428 -11.67 -12.68 -5.62
C MET A 428 -10.79 -13.18 -6.78
N ILE A 429 -9.46 -13.16 -6.60
CA ILE A 429 -8.52 -13.74 -7.57
C ILE A 429 -8.74 -15.26 -7.69
N THR A 430 -9.01 -15.93 -6.57
CA THR A 430 -9.31 -17.37 -6.57
C THR A 430 -10.61 -17.67 -7.29
N GLU A 431 -11.67 -16.90 -7.06
CA GLU A 431 -12.94 -17.07 -7.78
C GLU A 431 -12.76 -16.84 -9.29
N MET A 432 -12.10 -15.77 -9.68
CA MET A 432 -11.79 -15.50 -11.08
C MET A 432 -10.95 -16.61 -11.72
N ALA A 433 -9.89 -17.06 -11.04
CA ALA A 433 -9.03 -18.12 -11.55
C ALA A 433 -9.77 -19.46 -11.68
N ALA A 434 -10.63 -19.80 -10.73
CA ALA A 434 -11.50 -20.98 -10.77
C ALA A 434 -12.49 -20.91 -11.95
N TYR A 435 -13.05 -19.73 -12.23
CA TYR A 435 -13.93 -19.52 -13.38
C TYR A 435 -13.23 -19.79 -14.72
N TYR A 436 -12.03 -19.26 -14.91
CA TYR A 436 -11.26 -19.52 -16.13
C TYR A 436 -10.76 -20.96 -16.20
N PHE A 437 -10.34 -21.54 -15.08
CA PHE A 437 -9.95 -22.95 -15.00
C PHE A 437 -11.09 -23.91 -15.41
N GLU A 438 -12.31 -23.64 -14.98
CA GLU A 438 -13.50 -24.43 -15.38
C GLU A 438 -13.70 -24.41 -16.90
N GLN A 439 -13.31 -23.32 -17.57
CA GLN A 439 -13.35 -23.18 -19.02
C GLN A 439 -12.09 -23.71 -19.73
N GLY A 440 -11.17 -24.33 -19.01
CA GLY A 440 -9.92 -24.87 -19.55
C GLY A 440 -8.88 -23.78 -19.86
N MET A 441 -8.97 -22.60 -19.25
CA MET A 441 -8.07 -21.47 -19.44
C MET A 441 -7.25 -21.19 -18.18
N THR A 442 -6.00 -20.79 -18.36
CA THR A 442 -5.19 -20.17 -17.31
C THR A 442 -5.45 -18.65 -17.25
N LEU A 443 -5.07 -17.98 -16.14
CA LEU A 443 -5.14 -16.52 -16.08
C LEU A 443 -4.22 -15.84 -17.11
N ALA A 444 -3.11 -16.46 -17.53
CA ALA A 444 -2.28 -15.95 -18.61
C ALA A 444 -3.05 -15.91 -19.94
N GLN A 445 -3.76 -17.00 -20.26
CA GLN A 445 -4.61 -17.07 -21.46
C GLN A 445 -5.81 -16.11 -21.36
N ALA A 446 -6.39 -15.95 -20.17
CA ALA A 446 -7.45 -14.97 -19.94
C ALA A 446 -6.94 -13.52 -20.18
N LEU A 447 -5.71 -13.22 -19.77
CA LEU A 447 -5.07 -11.92 -20.03
C LEU A 447 -4.84 -11.70 -21.54
N ASP A 448 -4.39 -12.72 -22.26
CA ASP A 448 -4.24 -12.63 -23.72
C ASP A 448 -5.59 -12.36 -24.40
N ALA A 449 -6.65 -13.02 -23.95
CA ALA A 449 -8.01 -12.76 -24.45
C ALA A 449 -8.50 -11.34 -24.14
N LEU A 450 -8.11 -10.76 -22.99
CA LEU A 450 -8.38 -9.35 -22.69
C LEU A 450 -7.70 -8.42 -23.67
N TYR A 451 -6.43 -8.68 -24.00
CA TYR A 451 -5.70 -7.87 -24.97
C TYR A 451 -6.32 -7.94 -26.37
N GLU A 452 -6.78 -9.10 -26.78
CA GLU A 452 -7.52 -9.24 -28.05
C GLU A 452 -8.85 -8.46 -28.02
N LYS A 453 -9.55 -8.45 -26.89
CA LYS A 453 -10.85 -7.80 -26.71
C LYS A 453 -10.73 -6.27 -26.64
N TYR A 454 -9.74 -5.74 -25.91
CA TYR A 454 -9.66 -4.31 -25.55
C TYR A 454 -8.50 -3.57 -26.22
N GLY A 455 -7.54 -4.25 -26.79
CA GLY A 455 -6.29 -3.71 -27.35
C GLY A 455 -5.07 -4.03 -26.48
N PHE A 456 -3.88 -3.78 -27.01
CA PHE A 456 -2.63 -4.13 -26.34
C PHE A 456 -2.11 -2.94 -25.52
N TYR A 457 -1.95 -3.19 -24.23
CA TYR A 457 -1.45 -2.26 -23.22
C TYR A 457 -0.22 -2.87 -22.56
N GLY A 458 0.73 -2.02 -22.17
CA GLY A 458 1.94 -2.42 -21.47
C GLY A 458 2.42 -1.29 -20.56
N GLU A 459 2.88 -1.62 -19.38
CA GLU A 459 3.30 -0.65 -18.39
C GLU A 459 4.72 -0.96 -17.91
N ARG A 460 5.47 0.10 -17.63
CA ARG A 460 6.78 -0.01 -17.00
C ARG A 460 7.03 1.15 -16.05
N THR A 461 7.50 0.83 -14.86
CA THR A 461 7.94 1.82 -13.87
C THR A 461 9.45 1.75 -13.71
N LEU A 462 10.12 2.91 -13.81
CA LEU A 462 11.54 3.05 -13.53
C LEU A 462 11.75 3.91 -12.29
N ASN A 463 12.74 3.53 -11.48
CA ASN A 463 13.19 4.31 -10.33
C ASN A 463 14.54 4.95 -10.67
N LEU A 464 14.54 6.23 -10.96
CA LEU A 464 15.75 7.01 -11.23
C LEU A 464 16.30 7.54 -9.91
N VAL A 465 17.24 6.83 -9.33
CA VAL A 465 17.92 7.26 -8.09
C VAL A 465 18.91 8.38 -8.43
N MET A 466 18.86 9.47 -7.67
CA MET A 466 19.78 10.62 -7.76
C MET A 466 20.80 10.50 -6.62
N PRO A 467 21.96 9.87 -6.83
CA PRO A 467 22.92 9.62 -5.74
C PRO A 467 23.61 10.92 -5.29
N GLY A 468 24.06 10.92 -4.03
CA GLY A 468 24.81 12.03 -3.46
C GLY A 468 24.00 12.94 -2.55
N LEU A 469 24.71 13.81 -1.82
CA LEU A 469 24.09 14.76 -0.87
C LEU A 469 23.21 15.80 -1.58
N ASP A 470 23.45 16.06 -2.84
CA ASP A 470 22.73 16.98 -3.73
C ASP A 470 21.57 16.30 -4.50
N GLY A 471 21.31 15.02 -4.26
CA GLY A 471 20.28 14.26 -4.98
C GLY A 471 18.89 14.87 -4.93
N LEU A 472 18.47 15.41 -3.77
CA LEU A 472 17.19 16.11 -3.62
C LEU A 472 17.13 17.40 -4.43
N GLU A 473 18.24 18.14 -4.51
CA GLU A 473 18.33 19.38 -5.30
C GLU A 473 18.28 19.06 -6.81
N LYS A 474 19.00 18.05 -7.25
CA LYS A 474 18.95 17.56 -8.64
C LYS A 474 17.53 17.13 -9.04
N MET A 475 16.86 16.40 -8.18
CA MET A 475 15.46 15.98 -8.40
C MET A 475 14.53 17.21 -8.56
N ARG A 476 14.65 18.20 -7.66
CA ARG A 476 13.85 19.44 -7.72
C ARG A 476 14.18 20.25 -8.98
N ALA A 477 15.46 20.35 -9.33
CA ALA A 477 15.92 21.06 -10.54
C ALA A 477 15.37 20.42 -11.82
N LEU A 478 15.39 19.10 -11.92
CA LEU A 478 14.81 18.37 -13.06
C LEU A 478 13.30 18.63 -13.20
N MET A 479 12.54 18.54 -12.11
CA MET A 479 11.10 18.81 -12.15
C MET A 479 10.81 20.27 -12.55
N ALA A 480 11.59 21.23 -12.03
CA ALA A 480 11.45 22.65 -12.40
C ALA A 480 11.82 22.90 -13.87
N GLN A 481 12.84 22.23 -14.38
CA GLN A 481 13.24 22.30 -15.80
C GLN A 481 12.13 21.76 -16.72
N LEU A 482 11.60 20.56 -16.42
CA LEU A 482 10.52 19.94 -17.21
C LEU A 482 9.25 20.80 -17.25
N ARG A 483 8.97 21.59 -16.19
CA ARG A 483 7.86 22.55 -16.17
C ARG A 483 8.14 23.79 -17.03
N ARG A 484 9.34 24.34 -16.90
CA ARG A 484 9.72 25.56 -17.65
C ARG A 484 9.89 25.30 -19.12
N GLU A 485 10.44 24.14 -19.46
CA GLU A 485 10.78 23.71 -20.82
C GLU A 485 10.19 22.31 -21.06
N PRO A 486 8.84 22.21 -21.29
CA PRO A 486 8.20 20.93 -21.50
C PRO A 486 8.77 20.16 -22.67
N LEU A 487 8.93 18.86 -22.51
CA LEU A 487 9.36 17.96 -23.56
C LEU A 487 8.41 18.07 -24.77
N GLN A 488 8.96 18.37 -25.94
CA GLN A 488 8.19 18.43 -27.20
C GLN A 488 8.14 17.06 -27.88
N GLU A 489 9.11 16.21 -27.56
CA GLU A 489 9.29 14.89 -28.12
C GLU A 489 9.91 13.96 -27.09
N ILE A 490 9.52 12.70 -27.09
CA ILE A 490 10.07 11.63 -26.24
C ILE A 490 10.43 10.45 -27.14
N ALA A 491 11.72 10.15 -27.27
CA ALA A 491 12.27 9.08 -28.10
C ALA A 491 11.68 9.04 -29.54
N GLY A 492 11.62 10.20 -30.21
CA GLY A 492 11.13 10.32 -31.58
C GLY A 492 9.60 10.44 -31.72
N THR A 493 8.86 10.41 -30.62
CA THR A 493 7.39 10.54 -30.60
C THR A 493 6.99 11.91 -30.05
N LYS A 494 6.11 12.62 -30.76
CA LYS A 494 5.66 13.95 -30.35
C LYS A 494 4.83 13.91 -29.07
N VAL A 495 5.08 14.86 -28.18
CA VAL A 495 4.19 15.16 -27.07
C VAL A 495 3.05 16.02 -27.61
N VAL A 496 1.81 15.59 -27.41
CA VAL A 496 0.62 16.33 -27.83
C VAL A 496 0.03 17.16 -26.71
N ARG A 497 0.19 16.69 -25.44
CA ARG A 497 -0.34 17.35 -24.26
C ARG A 497 0.54 17.10 -23.05
N MET A 498 0.68 18.10 -22.18
CA MET A 498 1.25 17.97 -20.85
C MET A 498 0.22 18.37 -19.80
N ARG A 499 0.06 17.55 -18.77
CA ARG A 499 -0.72 17.89 -17.57
C ARG A 499 0.27 18.10 -16.41
N ASP A 500 0.20 19.27 -15.77
CA ASP A 500 0.90 19.52 -14.52
C ASP A 500 -0.11 19.41 -13.37
N TYR A 501 -0.06 18.31 -12.65
CA TYR A 501 -0.97 18.06 -11.54
C TYR A 501 -0.65 18.87 -10.29
N GLN A 502 0.46 19.64 -10.27
CA GLN A 502 0.78 20.50 -9.14
C GLN A 502 -0.18 21.69 -9.07
N ASP A 503 -0.45 22.36 -10.19
CA ASP A 503 -1.36 23.50 -10.30
C ASP A 503 -2.64 23.22 -11.09
N GLY A 504 -2.76 22.01 -11.61
CA GLY A 504 -3.89 21.57 -12.41
C GLY A 504 -3.88 22.08 -13.85
N SER A 505 -2.75 22.58 -14.36
CA SER A 505 -2.68 23.11 -15.72
C SER A 505 -2.58 22.01 -16.78
N VAL A 506 -3.30 22.20 -17.90
CA VAL A 506 -3.19 21.38 -19.11
C VAL A 506 -2.67 22.23 -20.25
N TYR A 507 -1.54 21.81 -20.82
CA TYR A 507 -0.90 22.45 -21.95
C TYR A 507 -1.06 21.57 -23.19
N VAL A 508 -1.64 22.12 -24.26
CA VAL A 508 -1.65 21.50 -25.59
C VAL A 508 -0.47 22.05 -26.37
N MET A 509 0.39 21.18 -26.88
CA MET A 509 1.61 21.59 -27.56
C MET A 509 1.29 22.43 -28.78
N GLY A 510 1.96 23.60 -28.92
CA GLY A 510 1.71 24.58 -29.99
C GLY A 510 0.54 25.55 -29.74
N LEU A 511 -0.36 25.26 -28.78
CA LEU A 511 -1.53 26.10 -28.46
C LEU A 511 -1.44 26.77 -27.09
N GLY A 512 -0.57 26.28 -26.20
CA GLY A 512 -0.39 26.79 -24.85
C GLY A 512 -1.38 26.18 -23.83
N ARG A 513 -1.60 26.89 -22.70
CA ARG A 513 -2.51 26.44 -21.64
C ARG A 513 -3.96 26.54 -22.11
N MET A 514 -4.67 25.41 -22.13
CA MET A 514 -6.02 25.32 -22.71
C MET A 514 -7.08 24.83 -21.74
N ASP A 515 -6.68 24.16 -20.64
CA ASP A 515 -7.64 23.46 -19.77
C ASP A 515 -7.10 23.29 -18.35
N LYS A 516 -7.89 22.62 -17.49
CA LYS A 516 -7.51 22.20 -16.14
C LYS A 516 -7.70 20.70 -15.98
N THR A 517 -6.84 20.08 -15.16
CA THR A 517 -7.03 18.69 -14.71
C THR A 517 -8.19 18.60 -13.72
N PRO A 518 -8.91 17.46 -13.65
CA PRO A 518 -9.99 17.27 -12.67
C PRO A 518 -9.47 17.27 -11.22
N ILE A 519 -8.21 16.86 -11.01
CA ILE A 519 -7.54 16.83 -9.71
C ILE A 519 -6.22 17.61 -9.76
N SER A 520 -5.80 18.23 -8.66
CA SER A 520 -4.55 18.99 -8.56
C SER A 520 -3.97 18.90 -7.14
N GLY A 521 -2.74 19.41 -6.95
CA GLY A 521 -2.06 19.42 -5.66
C GLY A 521 -1.01 18.30 -5.49
N SER A 522 -0.68 17.57 -6.56
CA SER A 522 0.37 16.54 -6.55
C SER A 522 1.49 16.88 -7.52
N ASN A 523 2.74 16.72 -7.09
CA ASN A 523 3.91 17.02 -7.93
C ASN A 523 4.13 15.93 -8.99
N VAL A 524 3.29 15.92 -10.03
CA VAL A 524 3.32 14.95 -11.14
C VAL A 524 3.22 15.70 -12.46
N LEU A 525 4.08 15.33 -13.41
CA LEU A 525 4.01 15.74 -14.82
C LEU A 525 3.60 14.55 -15.68
N TYR A 526 2.55 14.72 -16.46
CA TYR A 526 1.99 13.68 -17.33
C TYR A 526 2.07 14.15 -18.79
N PHE A 527 2.87 13.48 -19.61
CA PHE A 527 3.05 13.75 -21.03
C PHE A 527 2.24 12.73 -21.84
N GLU A 528 1.29 13.21 -22.63
CA GLU A 528 0.54 12.42 -23.60
C GLU A 528 1.24 12.46 -24.95
N LEU A 529 1.42 11.31 -25.55
CA LEU A 529 2.12 11.14 -26.82
C LEU A 529 1.12 10.94 -27.96
N ASP A 530 1.50 11.31 -29.19
CA ASP A 530 0.64 11.23 -30.37
C ASP A 530 0.33 9.79 -30.81
N ASP A 531 1.08 8.80 -30.30
CA ASP A 531 0.83 7.37 -30.50
C ASP A 531 -0.12 6.75 -29.43
N GLY A 532 -0.69 7.59 -28.57
CA GLY A 532 -1.61 7.18 -27.51
C GLY A 532 -0.94 6.73 -26.22
N CYS A 533 0.38 6.61 -26.17
CA CYS A 533 1.14 6.30 -24.95
C CYS A 533 1.18 7.48 -23.99
N ALA A 534 1.62 7.23 -22.75
CA ALA A 534 1.91 8.28 -21.78
C ALA A 534 3.24 8.05 -21.08
N PHE A 535 3.89 9.17 -20.74
CA PHE A 535 5.15 9.23 -20.00
C PHE A 535 4.95 10.14 -18.80
N ILE A 536 5.11 9.61 -17.58
CA ILE A 536 4.73 10.31 -16.36
C ILE A 536 5.93 10.40 -15.45
N VAL A 537 6.22 11.59 -14.93
CA VAL A 537 7.36 11.87 -14.05
C VAL A 537 6.84 12.31 -12.69
N ARG A 538 7.25 11.60 -11.63
CA ARG A 538 6.85 11.86 -10.25
C ARG A 538 8.05 11.74 -9.31
N PRO A 539 8.43 12.80 -8.59
CA PRO A 539 9.48 12.71 -7.57
C PRO A 539 8.97 11.95 -6.34
N SER A 540 9.87 11.25 -5.66
CA SER A 540 9.59 10.72 -4.32
C SER A 540 9.50 11.87 -3.31
N GLY A 541 8.58 11.75 -2.35
CA GLY A 541 8.47 12.71 -1.24
C GLY A 541 9.56 12.56 -0.18
N THR A 542 10.17 11.38 -0.06
CA THR A 542 11.03 11.01 1.07
C THR A 542 12.45 10.61 0.68
N GLU A 543 12.68 10.29 -0.59
CA GLU A 543 13.95 9.75 -1.07
C GLU A 543 14.42 10.52 -2.31
N PRO A 544 15.74 10.68 -2.56
CA PRO A 544 16.27 11.34 -3.76
C PRO A 544 16.11 10.44 -4.98
N LYS A 545 14.89 10.18 -5.38
CA LYS A 545 14.54 9.39 -6.57
C LYS A 545 13.33 9.94 -7.29
N ILE A 546 13.31 9.78 -8.59
CA ILE A 546 12.17 10.06 -9.47
C ILE A 546 11.63 8.73 -9.97
N LYS A 547 10.31 8.55 -9.87
CA LYS A 547 9.61 7.48 -10.58
C LYS A 547 9.17 7.98 -11.94
N VAL A 548 9.49 7.21 -12.97
CA VAL A 548 8.96 7.40 -14.32
C VAL A 548 8.04 6.24 -14.64
N TYR A 549 6.79 6.56 -14.95
CA TYR A 549 5.81 5.57 -15.38
C TYR A 549 5.58 5.70 -16.87
N ILE A 550 5.60 4.59 -17.56
CA ILE A 550 5.34 4.49 -19.00
C ILE A 550 4.07 3.68 -19.16
N LEU A 551 3.06 4.26 -19.79
CA LEU A 551 1.80 3.60 -20.11
C LEU A 551 1.73 3.45 -21.63
N GLY A 552 2.06 2.25 -22.11
CA GLY A 552 2.12 1.92 -23.52
C GLY A 552 0.78 1.47 -24.08
N VAL A 553 0.56 1.78 -25.35
CA VAL A 553 -0.55 1.33 -26.16
C VAL A 553 -0.02 0.91 -27.53
N GLY A 554 -0.53 -0.19 -28.09
CA GLY A 554 -0.15 -0.64 -29.44
C GLY A 554 -1.29 -1.35 -30.15
N ALA A 555 -1.21 -1.45 -31.47
CA ALA A 555 -2.15 -2.24 -32.26
C ALA A 555 -1.84 -3.76 -32.16
N THR A 556 -0.61 -4.09 -31.78
CA THR A 556 -0.16 -5.46 -31.53
C THR A 556 0.70 -5.52 -30.27
N ARG A 557 0.88 -6.71 -29.68
CA ARG A 557 1.75 -6.92 -28.53
C ARG A 557 3.20 -6.49 -28.82
N PRO A 558 3.85 -6.93 -29.93
CA PRO A 558 5.21 -6.49 -30.22
C PRO A 558 5.36 -4.97 -30.35
N GLU A 559 4.40 -4.30 -30.97
CA GLU A 559 4.41 -2.83 -31.11
C GLU A 559 4.31 -2.15 -29.74
N CYS A 560 3.42 -2.61 -28.88
CA CYS A 560 3.27 -2.07 -27.53
C CYS A 560 4.57 -2.24 -26.73
N ASP A 561 5.15 -3.43 -26.75
CA ASP A 561 6.38 -3.76 -26.03
C ASP A 561 7.58 -2.94 -26.55
N GLU A 562 7.70 -2.74 -27.86
CA GLU A 562 8.72 -1.88 -28.48
C GLU A 562 8.58 -0.43 -28.00
N ARG A 563 7.36 0.13 -28.00
CA ARG A 563 7.09 1.49 -27.52
C ARG A 563 7.48 1.65 -26.07
N VAL A 564 7.03 0.74 -25.20
CA VAL A 564 7.37 0.75 -23.76
C VAL A 564 8.88 0.68 -23.55
N GLN A 565 9.58 -0.19 -24.27
CA GLN A 565 11.03 -0.32 -24.18
C GLN A 565 11.77 0.94 -24.65
N ARG A 566 11.33 1.54 -25.75
CA ARG A 566 11.91 2.77 -26.29
C ARG A 566 11.78 3.95 -25.34
N TYR A 567 10.60 4.13 -24.73
CA TYR A 567 10.38 5.17 -23.72
C TYR A 567 11.12 4.89 -22.41
N ALA A 568 11.30 3.63 -22.03
CA ALA A 568 12.11 3.26 -20.89
C ALA A 568 13.59 3.62 -21.08
N GLN A 569 14.13 3.41 -22.28
CA GLN A 569 15.49 3.84 -22.61
C GLN A 569 15.65 5.36 -22.56
N PHE A 570 14.65 6.10 -23.05
CA PHE A 570 14.65 7.57 -22.94
C PHE A 570 14.60 8.02 -21.47
N ALA A 571 13.79 7.37 -20.62
CA ALA A 571 13.69 7.72 -19.21
C ALA A 571 15.06 7.67 -18.50
N GLU A 572 15.92 6.70 -18.85
CA GLU A 572 17.26 6.59 -18.27
C GLU A 572 18.15 7.81 -18.59
N THR A 573 17.90 8.53 -19.69
CA THR A 573 18.65 9.75 -20.04
C THR A 573 18.31 10.93 -19.11
N LEU A 574 17.20 10.86 -18.34
CA LEU A 574 16.83 11.91 -17.38
C LEU A 574 17.65 11.88 -16.09
N ARG A 575 18.52 10.89 -15.91
CA ARG A 575 19.43 10.82 -14.75
C ARG A 575 20.52 11.90 -14.76
N GLY A 576 20.83 12.50 -15.92
CA GLY A 576 21.89 13.48 -16.13
C GLY A 576 23.20 12.84 -16.47
#